data_71165aa3e506f889e45494276ea7f635
#
_entry.id   71165aa3e506f889e45494276ea7f635
#
_cell.length_a   1.000
_cell.length_b   1.000
_cell.length_c   1.000
_cell.angle_alpha   90.00
_cell.angle_beta   90.00
_cell.angle_gamma   90.00
#
_symmetry.space_group_name_H-M   'P 1'
#
loop_
_entity.id
_entity.type
_entity.pdbx_description
1 polymer ?
#
loop_
_entity_poly.entity_id
_entity_poly.type
_entity_poly.pdbx_seq_one_letter_code
_entity_poly.pdbx_strand_id
1 'polypeptide(L)'
;MLKKSCRLCNQKLFEKPLLTLHGMPKAAQHFLNKDELFNDESIDLDIFQCMSCGLVQLNIEPVSYFKEVITAASISGDAKKSRLNQMLEFSTKYNLKNKKIIEIGCAKGNMLDIIEEAQMNAYGLEYSSDSVSIAKKEGRRVIKGFIGDIEEIKYGPYHGFVCFNYLEHVPDPKSVINKIYNNLYSNGIGLITVPNLEYLLNTKCFYEFVADHLSYFTIETLKNAFSSNKFDVLECNLINNENDILIIVKKNPQKKI
;
A
#
# COMPACT_ATOMS: atom_id res chain seq x y z
N MET A 1 18.47 9.78 -11.07
CA MET A 1 19.49 8.71 -10.99
C MET A 1 18.80 7.43 -10.56
N LEU A 2 19.04 6.32 -11.26
CA LEU A 2 18.51 5.02 -10.87
C LEU A 2 18.91 4.69 -9.42
N LYS A 3 17.95 4.24 -8.61
CA LYS A 3 18.21 3.92 -7.19
C LYS A 3 19.02 2.64 -7.09
N LYS A 4 20.32 2.74 -6.81
CA LYS A 4 21.23 1.59 -6.70
C LYS A 4 21.09 0.81 -5.37
N SER A 5 20.11 1.14 -4.55
CA SER A 5 19.88 0.55 -3.23
C SER A 5 18.43 0.13 -3.03
N CYS A 6 18.24 -0.79 -2.11
CA CYS A 6 16.92 -1.30 -1.74
C CYS A 6 16.01 -0.18 -1.20
N ARG A 7 14.76 -0.13 -1.68
CA ARG A 7 13.75 0.83 -1.25
C ARG A 7 13.33 0.65 0.22
N LEU A 8 13.51 -0.57 0.75
CA LEU A 8 13.09 -0.90 2.12
C LEU A 8 14.23 -0.77 3.14
N CYS A 9 15.39 -1.42 2.88
CA CYS A 9 16.48 -1.48 3.87
C CYS A 9 17.73 -0.67 3.50
N ASN A 10 17.71 -0.03 2.33
CA ASN A 10 18.79 0.80 1.79
C ASN A 10 20.12 0.05 1.53
N GLN A 11 20.13 -1.28 1.63
CA GLN A 11 21.28 -2.13 1.31
C GLN A 11 21.40 -2.33 -0.22
N LYS A 12 22.52 -2.94 -0.64
CA LYS A 12 22.81 -3.18 -2.07
C LYS A 12 21.81 -4.14 -2.71
N LEU A 13 21.48 -3.87 -3.96
CA LEU A 13 20.82 -4.81 -4.85
C LEU A 13 21.85 -5.77 -5.47
N PHE A 14 21.40 -6.92 -6.00
CA PHE A 14 22.24 -7.73 -6.88
C PHE A 14 22.70 -6.89 -8.07
N GLU A 15 23.89 -7.18 -8.60
CA GLU A 15 24.49 -6.38 -9.69
C GLU A 15 23.72 -6.50 -11.01
N LYS A 16 23.11 -7.66 -11.25
CA LYS A 16 22.32 -7.93 -12.45
C LYS A 16 20.84 -8.02 -12.08
N PRO A 17 19.93 -7.57 -12.95
CA PRO A 17 18.52 -7.78 -12.73
C PRO A 17 18.20 -9.28 -12.74
N LEU A 18 17.19 -9.68 -11.96
CA LEU A 18 16.63 -11.04 -12.00
C LEU A 18 15.90 -11.28 -13.33
N LEU A 19 15.26 -10.23 -13.82
CA LEU A 19 14.46 -10.25 -15.02
C LEU A 19 14.43 -8.84 -15.63
N THR A 20 14.50 -8.76 -16.95
CA THR A 20 14.21 -7.54 -17.71
C THR A 20 12.99 -7.81 -18.59
N LEU A 21 11.94 -7.01 -18.46
CA LEU A 21 10.77 -7.01 -19.32
C LEU A 21 10.94 -5.88 -20.34
N HIS A 22 11.06 -6.25 -21.61
CA HIS A 22 11.27 -5.28 -22.69
C HIS A 22 9.96 -4.73 -23.24
N GLY A 23 9.94 -3.45 -23.58
CA GLY A 23 8.84 -2.83 -24.31
C GLY A 23 7.54 -2.72 -23.50
N MET A 24 7.62 -2.61 -22.15
CA MET A 24 6.44 -2.46 -21.29
C MET A 24 5.82 -1.06 -21.44
N PRO A 25 4.49 -0.91 -21.26
CA PRO A 25 3.83 0.39 -21.35
C PRO A 25 4.40 1.39 -20.33
N LYS A 26 4.91 2.54 -20.77
CA LYS A 26 5.43 3.59 -19.91
C LYS A 26 4.32 4.25 -19.09
N ALA A 27 3.13 4.35 -19.67
CA ALA A 27 1.96 4.91 -19.01
C ALA A 27 1.46 4.09 -17.82
N ALA A 28 1.96 2.87 -17.66
CA ALA A 28 1.62 1.95 -16.56
C ALA A 28 0.09 1.78 -16.42
N GLN A 29 -0.50 2.18 -15.28
CA GLN A 29 -1.95 2.10 -15.07
C GLN A 29 -2.71 3.36 -15.55
N HIS A 30 -2.00 4.37 -16.04
CA HIS A 30 -2.63 5.57 -16.61
C HIS A 30 -2.95 5.32 -18.10
N PHE A 31 -4.18 4.89 -18.38
CA PHE A 31 -4.63 4.66 -19.77
C PHE A 31 -4.71 5.97 -20.53
N LEU A 32 -3.98 6.03 -21.65
CA LEU A 32 -4.01 7.17 -22.56
C LEU A 32 -5.37 7.30 -23.25
N ASN A 33 -5.83 8.53 -23.43
CA ASN A 33 -6.99 8.82 -24.26
C ASN A 33 -6.67 8.59 -25.73
N LYS A 34 -7.70 8.43 -26.57
CA LYS A 34 -7.55 8.19 -28.00
C LYS A 34 -6.65 9.22 -28.71
N ASP A 35 -6.76 10.47 -28.29
CA ASP A 35 -5.99 11.59 -28.85
C ASP A 35 -4.55 11.67 -28.35
N GLU A 36 -4.20 10.86 -27.36
CA GLU A 36 -2.87 10.78 -26.74
C GLU A 36 -2.10 9.53 -27.16
N LEU A 37 -2.72 8.60 -27.91
CA LEU A 37 -2.10 7.32 -28.30
C LEU A 37 -0.79 7.49 -29.08
N PHE A 38 -0.60 8.63 -29.78
CA PHE A 38 0.67 8.95 -30.44
C PHE A 38 1.82 9.22 -29.47
N ASN A 39 1.53 9.45 -28.18
CA ASN A 39 2.50 9.60 -27.10
C ASN A 39 2.76 8.28 -26.35
N ASP A 40 2.17 7.18 -26.80
CA ASP A 40 2.41 5.87 -26.19
C ASP A 40 3.87 5.47 -26.39
N GLU A 41 4.57 5.35 -25.26
CA GLU A 41 5.98 5.01 -25.23
C GLU A 41 6.17 3.72 -24.44
N SER A 42 7.17 2.95 -24.85
CA SER A 42 7.58 1.76 -24.11
C SER A 42 8.83 2.03 -23.28
N ILE A 43 8.96 1.28 -22.19
CA ILE A 43 10.15 1.26 -21.34
C ILE A 43 10.56 -0.19 -21.05
N ASP A 44 11.84 -0.39 -20.77
CA ASP A 44 12.32 -1.64 -20.22
C ASP A 44 12.24 -1.59 -18.69
N LEU A 45 11.71 -2.64 -18.09
CA LEU A 45 11.60 -2.77 -16.64
C LEU A 45 12.63 -3.77 -16.13
N ASP A 46 13.66 -3.26 -15.47
CA ASP A 46 14.66 -4.06 -14.78
C ASP A 46 14.21 -4.36 -13.35
N ILE A 47 14.03 -5.64 -13.06
CA ILE A 47 13.57 -6.15 -11.77
C ILE A 47 14.77 -6.65 -10.99
N PHE A 48 15.02 -6.05 -9.84
CA PHE A 48 16.15 -6.37 -8.98
C PHE A 48 15.70 -6.96 -7.64
N GLN A 49 16.57 -7.73 -7.02
CA GLN A 49 16.38 -8.20 -5.65
C GLN A 49 17.42 -7.59 -4.71
N CYS A 50 17.01 -7.33 -3.48
CA CYS A 50 17.92 -6.88 -2.42
C CYS A 50 18.74 -8.06 -1.89
N MET A 51 20.06 -7.89 -1.80
CA MET A 51 20.95 -8.90 -1.23
C MET A 51 20.76 -9.16 0.27
N SER A 52 20.16 -8.20 0.99
CA SER A 52 20.01 -8.26 2.44
C SER A 52 18.61 -8.69 2.88
N CYS A 53 17.55 -7.95 2.49
CA CYS A 53 16.19 -8.22 2.95
C CYS A 53 15.33 -9.02 1.96
N GLY A 54 15.85 -9.32 0.78
CA GLY A 54 15.16 -10.11 -0.23
C GLY A 54 14.06 -9.38 -1.01
N LEU A 55 13.78 -8.09 -0.70
CA LEU A 55 12.75 -7.33 -1.43
C LEU A 55 13.07 -7.31 -2.93
N VAL A 56 12.08 -7.64 -3.74
CA VAL A 56 12.11 -7.48 -5.19
C VAL A 56 11.54 -6.12 -5.55
N GLN A 57 12.18 -5.39 -6.44
CA GLN A 57 11.83 -4.01 -6.78
C GLN A 57 12.18 -3.64 -8.22
N LEU A 58 11.47 -2.65 -8.76
CA LEU A 58 11.91 -1.95 -9.98
C LEU A 58 13.00 -0.94 -9.64
N ASN A 59 13.98 -0.85 -10.52
CA ASN A 59 15.07 0.14 -10.42
C ASN A 59 14.82 1.34 -11.33
N ILE A 60 13.65 1.95 -11.19
CA ILE A 60 13.21 3.12 -11.97
C ILE A 60 12.83 4.27 -11.04
N GLU A 61 12.77 5.49 -11.59
CA GLU A 61 12.14 6.61 -10.89
C GLU A 61 10.64 6.37 -10.78
N PRO A 62 10.00 6.83 -9.69
CA PRO A 62 8.55 6.74 -9.57
C PRO A 62 7.85 7.45 -10.73
N VAL A 63 6.70 6.95 -11.14
CA VAL A 63 5.83 7.68 -12.07
C VAL A 63 5.41 9.02 -11.45
N SER A 64 5.16 10.04 -12.28
CA SER A 64 4.86 11.41 -11.79
C SER A 64 3.63 11.49 -10.91
N TYR A 65 2.70 10.57 -11.08
CA TYR A 65 1.42 10.50 -10.35
C TYR A 65 1.42 9.52 -9.16
N PHE A 66 2.57 8.98 -8.73
CA PHE A 66 2.65 7.96 -7.67
C PHE A 66 1.99 8.34 -6.33
N LYS A 67 1.77 9.64 -6.09
CA LYS A 67 1.06 10.11 -4.90
C LYS A 67 -0.46 10.01 -5.02
N GLU A 68 -0.98 9.84 -6.23
CA GLU A 68 -2.40 9.73 -6.51
C GLU A 68 -2.81 8.26 -6.58
N VAL A 69 -3.93 7.94 -5.97
CA VAL A 69 -4.50 6.59 -6.11
C VAL A 69 -5.21 6.47 -7.44
N ILE A 70 -4.65 5.64 -8.32
CA ILE A 70 -5.07 5.56 -9.73
C ILE A 70 -6.32 4.70 -9.89
N THR A 71 -6.40 3.60 -9.17
CA THR A 71 -7.44 2.58 -9.31
C THR A 71 -8.31 2.48 -8.06
N ALA A 72 -9.00 3.56 -7.72
CA ALA A 72 -10.09 3.46 -6.75
C ALA A 72 -11.30 2.79 -7.40
N ALA A 73 -11.25 1.46 -7.54
CA ALA A 73 -12.41 0.72 -7.98
C ALA A 73 -13.58 0.95 -7.01
N SER A 74 -14.79 1.17 -7.57
CA SER A 74 -15.99 1.16 -6.76
C SER A 74 -16.18 -0.22 -6.15
N ILE A 75 -16.23 -0.31 -4.82
CA ILE A 75 -16.47 -1.57 -4.13
C ILE A 75 -17.97 -1.82 -4.11
N SER A 76 -18.45 -2.82 -4.83
CA SER A 76 -19.88 -3.15 -4.92
C SER A 76 -20.14 -4.65 -4.81
N GLY A 77 -21.39 -5.02 -4.54
CA GLY A 77 -21.83 -6.41 -4.51
C GLY A 77 -21.06 -7.29 -3.52
N ASP A 78 -20.63 -8.46 -3.99
CA ASP A 78 -19.95 -9.46 -3.15
C ASP A 78 -18.60 -8.96 -2.61
N ALA A 79 -17.89 -8.13 -3.36
CA ALA A 79 -16.65 -7.51 -2.91
C ALA A 79 -16.88 -6.59 -1.69
N LYS A 80 -17.95 -5.79 -1.69
CA LYS A 80 -18.32 -4.96 -0.53
C LYS A 80 -18.63 -5.83 0.68
N LYS A 81 -19.42 -6.89 0.49
CA LYS A 81 -19.77 -7.83 1.57
C LYS A 81 -18.55 -8.52 2.15
N SER A 82 -17.62 -8.97 1.30
CA SER A 82 -16.36 -9.58 1.74
C SER A 82 -15.52 -8.60 2.55
N ARG A 83 -15.35 -7.37 2.08
CA ARG A 83 -14.61 -6.32 2.80
C ARG A 83 -15.28 -5.93 4.12
N LEU A 84 -16.61 -5.87 4.16
CA LEU A 84 -17.33 -5.61 5.41
C LEU A 84 -17.09 -6.72 6.44
N ASN A 85 -17.20 -7.99 6.04
CA ASN A 85 -16.91 -9.12 6.92
C ASN A 85 -15.47 -9.06 7.46
N GLN A 86 -14.50 -8.74 6.60
CA GLN A 86 -13.10 -8.56 7.01
C GLN A 86 -12.96 -7.43 8.05
N MET A 87 -13.63 -6.30 7.85
CA MET A 87 -13.57 -5.17 8.79
C MET A 87 -14.31 -5.47 10.10
N LEU A 88 -15.43 -6.19 10.07
CA LEU A 88 -16.12 -6.64 11.27
C LEU A 88 -15.26 -7.60 12.11
N GLU A 89 -14.60 -8.56 11.45
CA GLU A 89 -13.67 -9.47 12.12
C GLU A 89 -12.48 -8.70 12.73
N PHE A 90 -11.87 -7.80 11.96
CA PHE A 90 -10.79 -6.93 12.41
C PHE A 90 -11.21 -6.07 13.60
N SER A 91 -12.38 -5.43 13.54
CA SER A 91 -12.95 -4.60 14.60
C SER A 91 -13.16 -5.39 15.88
N THR A 92 -13.76 -6.59 15.77
CA THR A 92 -14.10 -7.45 16.90
C THR A 92 -12.85 -8.05 17.56
N LYS A 93 -11.98 -8.68 16.74
CA LYS A 93 -10.78 -9.39 17.22
C LYS A 93 -9.80 -8.47 17.96
N TYR A 94 -9.70 -7.20 17.53
CA TYR A 94 -8.76 -6.24 18.09
C TYR A 94 -9.39 -5.14 18.95
N ASN A 95 -10.69 -5.28 19.31
CA ASN A 95 -11.41 -4.33 20.15
C ASN A 95 -11.37 -2.89 19.60
N LEU A 96 -11.63 -2.73 18.30
CA LEU A 96 -11.55 -1.44 17.61
C LEU A 96 -12.89 -0.72 17.47
N LYS A 97 -13.97 -1.27 18.02
CA LYS A 97 -15.28 -0.62 18.03
C LYS A 97 -15.20 0.79 18.64
N ASN A 98 -15.76 1.77 17.92
CA ASN A 98 -15.72 3.20 18.26
C ASN A 98 -14.29 3.79 18.37
N LYS A 99 -13.27 3.10 17.85
CA LYS A 99 -11.89 3.59 17.81
C LYS A 99 -11.60 4.31 16.50
N LYS A 100 -10.69 5.30 16.55
CA LYS A 100 -10.23 6.03 15.35
C LYS A 100 -9.33 5.13 14.51
N ILE A 101 -9.73 4.87 13.27
CA ILE A 101 -8.97 4.13 12.26
C ILE A 101 -8.70 5.04 11.09
N ILE A 102 -7.46 5.04 10.59
CA ILE A 102 -7.10 5.80 9.40
C ILE A 102 -6.82 4.87 8.22
N GLU A 103 -7.41 5.17 7.08
CA GLU A 103 -7.04 4.55 5.80
C GLU A 103 -5.99 5.41 5.10
N ILE A 104 -4.87 4.79 4.73
CA ILE A 104 -3.77 5.42 4.00
C ILE A 104 -4.01 5.21 2.50
N GLY A 105 -4.15 6.30 1.73
CA GLY A 105 -4.52 6.24 0.32
C GLY A 105 -6.00 5.90 0.11
N CYS A 106 -6.88 6.68 0.75
CA CYS A 106 -8.32 6.33 0.77
C CYS A 106 -9.08 6.68 -0.51
N ALA A 107 -8.45 7.32 -1.50
CA ALA A 107 -9.10 7.80 -2.71
C ALA A 107 -10.40 8.57 -2.41
N LYS A 108 -11.52 8.20 -3.06
CA LYS A 108 -12.86 8.78 -2.82
C LYS A 108 -13.48 8.35 -1.48
N GLY A 109 -12.83 7.44 -0.73
CA GLY A 109 -13.24 7.03 0.62
C GLY A 109 -14.31 5.94 0.66
N ASN A 110 -14.46 5.13 -0.38
CA ASN A 110 -15.45 4.03 -0.40
C ASN A 110 -15.23 3.02 0.74
N MET A 111 -13.96 2.77 1.11
CA MET A 111 -13.65 1.92 2.25
C MET A 111 -13.96 2.56 3.60
N LEU A 112 -13.98 3.90 3.69
CA LEU A 112 -14.34 4.58 4.94
C LEU A 112 -15.77 4.27 5.36
N ASP A 113 -16.69 4.14 4.40
CA ASP A 113 -18.07 3.74 4.70
C ASP A 113 -18.14 2.33 5.27
N ILE A 114 -17.33 1.40 4.74
CA ILE A 114 -17.24 0.02 5.22
C ILE A 114 -16.63 -0.04 6.63
N ILE A 115 -15.62 0.79 6.91
CA ILE A 115 -15.02 0.90 8.23
C ILE A 115 -16.03 1.45 9.25
N GLU A 116 -16.85 2.46 8.87
CA GLU A 116 -17.93 2.98 9.70
C GLU A 116 -19.04 1.93 9.93
N GLU A 117 -19.43 1.19 8.88
CA GLU A 117 -20.40 0.09 8.97
C GLU A 117 -19.91 -1.02 9.90
N ALA A 118 -18.59 -1.25 9.96
CA ALA A 118 -17.93 -2.13 10.94
C ALA A 118 -17.75 -1.50 12.34
N GLN A 119 -18.46 -0.41 12.63
CA GLN A 119 -18.52 0.27 13.93
C GLN A 119 -17.19 0.87 14.40
N MET A 120 -16.34 1.25 13.50
CA MET A 120 -15.10 2.00 13.77
C MET A 120 -15.26 3.45 13.30
N ASN A 121 -14.51 4.39 13.89
CA ASN A 121 -14.53 5.80 13.48
C ASN A 121 -13.49 5.99 12.36
N ALA A 122 -13.95 6.04 11.12
CA ALA A 122 -13.09 6.11 9.94
C ALA A 122 -12.57 7.52 9.66
N TYR A 123 -11.31 7.57 9.30
CA TYR A 123 -10.61 8.73 8.73
C TYR A 123 -9.83 8.28 7.50
N GLY A 124 -9.69 9.16 6.52
CA GLY A 124 -8.87 8.88 5.34
C GLY A 124 -7.74 9.89 5.18
N LEU A 125 -6.62 9.44 4.64
CA LEU A 125 -5.54 10.28 4.15
C LEU A 125 -5.44 10.10 2.63
N GLU A 126 -5.55 11.22 1.86
CA GLU A 126 -5.55 11.17 0.41
C GLU A 126 -4.85 12.40 -0.18
N TYR A 127 -4.03 12.19 -1.20
CA TYR A 127 -3.29 13.25 -1.87
C TYR A 127 -4.10 13.99 -2.94
N SER A 128 -4.88 13.27 -3.75
CA SER A 128 -5.67 13.83 -4.85
C SER A 128 -6.72 14.82 -4.35
N SER A 129 -6.64 16.07 -4.83
CA SER A 129 -7.60 17.12 -4.45
C SER A 129 -9.02 16.78 -4.87
N ASP A 130 -9.18 16.15 -6.04
CA ASP A 130 -10.49 15.79 -6.59
C ASP A 130 -11.12 14.67 -5.77
N SER A 131 -10.34 13.63 -5.44
CA SER A 131 -10.79 12.54 -4.58
C SER A 131 -11.19 13.04 -3.20
N VAL A 132 -10.39 13.91 -2.58
CA VAL A 132 -10.71 14.55 -1.29
C VAL A 132 -11.98 15.39 -1.37
N SER A 133 -12.16 16.16 -2.46
CA SER A 133 -13.37 16.98 -2.65
C SER A 133 -14.63 16.11 -2.74
N ILE A 134 -14.58 15.02 -3.53
CA ILE A 134 -15.69 14.08 -3.68
C ILE A 134 -16.00 13.43 -2.33
N ALA A 135 -15.00 12.88 -1.64
CA ALA A 135 -15.19 12.23 -0.36
C ALA A 135 -15.82 13.14 0.70
N LYS A 136 -15.37 14.40 0.77
CA LYS A 136 -15.93 15.40 1.70
C LYS A 136 -17.37 15.78 1.38
N LYS A 137 -17.73 15.89 0.09
CA LYS A 137 -19.13 16.15 -0.32
C LYS A 137 -20.06 15.02 0.11
N GLU A 138 -19.55 13.79 0.18
CA GLU A 138 -20.28 12.62 0.66
C GLU A 138 -20.21 12.45 2.20
N GLY A 139 -19.72 13.47 2.93
CA GLY A 139 -19.69 13.49 4.39
C GLY A 139 -18.54 12.69 5.03
N ARG A 140 -17.61 12.19 4.27
CA ARG A 140 -16.47 11.38 4.76
C ARG A 140 -15.38 12.26 5.38
N ARG A 141 -14.71 11.76 6.42
CA ARG A 141 -13.64 12.47 7.14
C ARG A 141 -12.30 12.22 6.47
N VAL A 142 -11.97 13.02 5.46
CA VAL A 142 -10.72 12.89 4.69
C VAL A 142 -9.80 14.08 4.92
N ILE A 143 -8.53 13.76 5.17
CA ILE A 143 -7.42 14.68 5.32
C ILE A 143 -6.64 14.70 4.01
N LYS A 144 -6.40 15.89 3.45
CA LYS A 144 -5.55 16.02 2.27
C LYS A 144 -4.09 15.93 2.66
N GLY A 145 -3.35 15.01 2.03
CA GLY A 145 -1.91 14.86 2.20
C GLY A 145 -1.39 13.52 1.69
N PHE A 146 -0.08 13.47 1.50
CA PHE A 146 0.65 12.23 1.20
C PHE A 146 1.45 11.81 2.42
N ILE A 147 1.32 10.56 2.85
CA ILE A 147 1.97 10.06 4.08
C ILE A 147 3.49 10.25 4.07
N GLY A 148 4.13 10.22 2.89
CA GLY A 148 5.56 10.45 2.74
C GLY A 148 6.01 11.89 3.04
N ASP A 149 5.11 12.89 2.94
CA ASP A 149 5.43 14.31 3.06
C ASP A 149 5.07 14.89 4.43
N ILE A 150 4.26 14.19 5.24
CA ILE A 150 3.74 14.72 6.51
C ILE A 150 4.28 13.94 7.70
N GLU A 151 4.54 14.63 8.80
CA GLU A 151 4.98 14.00 10.06
C GLU A 151 3.81 13.66 10.97
N GLU A 152 2.84 14.54 11.08
CA GLU A 152 1.66 14.37 11.92
C GLU A 152 0.40 14.41 11.09
N ILE A 153 -0.41 13.37 11.18
CA ILE A 153 -1.72 13.31 10.55
C ILE A 153 -2.74 13.96 11.49
N LYS A 154 -3.46 14.96 10.97
CA LYS A 154 -4.52 15.63 11.72
C LYS A 154 -5.47 14.63 12.38
N TYR A 155 -5.93 14.96 13.58
CA TYR A 155 -6.79 14.12 14.44
C TYR A 155 -6.11 12.86 15.02
N GLY A 156 -4.82 12.64 14.75
CA GLY A 156 -4.03 11.59 15.42
C GLY A 156 -3.85 11.82 16.93
N PRO A 157 -3.27 10.88 17.64
CA PRO A 157 -2.93 9.54 17.19
C PRO A 157 -4.16 8.64 16.95
N TYR A 158 -3.97 7.60 16.13
CA TYR A 158 -5.00 6.64 15.75
C TYR A 158 -4.85 5.33 16.52
N HIS A 159 -5.96 4.61 16.73
CA HIS A 159 -5.94 3.29 17.36
C HIS A 159 -5.57 2.18 16.37
N GLY A 160 -5.79 2.44 15.08
CA GLY A 160 -5.37 1.54 14.02
C GLY A 160 -5.28 2.24 12.67
N PHE A 161 -4.76 1.51 11.72
CA PHE A 161 -4.73 1.93 10.32
C PHE A 161 -5.06 0.77 9.41
N VAL A 162 -5.53 1.10 8.23
CA VAL A 162 -5.67 0.18 7.10
C VAL A 162 -4.97 0.75 5.88
N CYS A 163 -4.43 -0.14 5.04
CA CYS A 163 -3.67 0.24 3.85
C CYS A 163 -3.84 -0.86 2.81
N PHE A 164 -4.63 -0.60 1.77
CA PHE A 164 -4.99 -1.61 0.78
C PHE A 164 -4.28 -1.34 -0.54
N ASN A 165 -3.41 -2.28 -0.96
CA ASN A 165 -2.68 -2.25 -2.23
C ASN A 165 -2.14 -0.84 -2.55
N TYR A 166 -1.32 -0.32 -1.63
CA TYR A 166 -0.75 1.02 -1.68
C TYR A 166 0.78 1.00 -1.49
N LEU A 167 1.28 0.06 -0.64
CA LEU A 167 2.69 0.06 -0.24
C LEU A 167 3.63 -0.29 -1.41
N GLU A 168 3.15 -1.02 -2.40
CA GLU A 168 3.87 -1.36 -3.63
C GLU A 168 4.18 -0.14 -4.52
N HIS A 169 3.36 0.91 -4.44
CA HIS A 169 3.50 2.13 -5.25
C HIS A 169 4.46 3.16 -4.65
N VAL A 170 4.76 3.07 -3.34
CA VAL A 170 5.53 4.12 -2.68
C VAL A 170 7.03 4.00 -2.92
N PRO A 171 7.74 5.10 -3.20
CA PRO A 171 9.18 5.08 -3.46
C PRO A 171 10.03 4.69 -2.26
N ASP A 172 9.55 4.94 -1.05
CA ASP A 172 10.22 4.66 0.22
C ASP A 172 9.24 4.02 1.21
N PRO A 173 8.99 2.69 1.10
CA PRO A 173 8.11 1.97 2.00
C PRO A 173 8.51 2.08 3.48
N LYS A 174 9.81 2.12 3.76
CA LYS A 174 10.32 2.25 5.13
C LYS A 174 9.90 3.57 5.77
N SER A 175 10.04 4.68 5.06
CA SER A 175 9.61 6.00 5.53
C SER A 175 8.10 6.02 5.80
N VAL A 176 7.30 5.47 4.87
CA VAL A 176 5.84 5.37 5.02
C VAL A 176 5.46 4.56 6.27
N ILE A 177 6.06 3.38 6.47
CA ILE A 177 5.80 2.54 7.65
C ILE A 177 6.17 3.28 8.94
N ASN A 178 7.30 3.99 8.98
CA ASN A 178 7.72 4.77 10.14
C ASN A 178 6.77 5.94 10.44
N LYS A 179 6.31 6.64 9.41
CA LYS A 179 5.35 7.74 9.59
C LYS A 179 3.99 7.26 10.08
N ILE A 180 3.50 6.12 9.56
CA ILE A 180 2.33 5.44 10.12
C ILE A 180 2.55 5.10 11.59
N TYR A 181 3.69 4.49 11.93
CA TYR A 181 4.05 4.15 13.31
C TYR A 181 3.96 5.36 14.25
N ASN A 182 4.51 6.51 13.84
CA ASN A 182 4.52 7.72 14.67
C ASN A 182 3.12 8.28 14.91
N ASN A 183 2.17 8.03 14.03
CA ASN A 183 0.80 8.52 14.12
C ASN A 183 -0.18 7.58 14.84
N LEU A 184 0.34 6.49 15.45
CA LEU A 184 -0.46 5.51 16.17
C LEU A 184 -0.26 5.63 17.69
N TYR A 185 -1.30 5.29 18.45
CA TYR A 185 -1.16 4.98 19.89
C TYR A 185 -0.18 3.81 20.09
N SER A 186 0.33 3.66 21.32
CA SER A 186 1.39 2.68 21.67
C SER A 186 1.02 1.21 21.38
N ASN A 187 -0.25 0.89 21.27
CA ASN A 187 -0.77 -0.43 20.95
C ASN A 187 -1.60 -0.45 19.65
N GLY A 188 -1.37 0.52 18.77
CA GLY A 188 -2.10 0.65 17.51
C GLY A 188 -1.94 -0.59 16.63
N ILE A 189 -3.05 -0.98 15.99
CA ILE A 189 -3.15 -2.17 15.13
C ILE A 189 -3.26 -1.74 13.66
N GLY A 190 -2.59 -2.45 12.76
CA GLY A 190 -2.69 -2.22 11.33
C GLY A 190 -3.13 -3.44 10.55
N LEU A 191 -3.92 -3.23 9.49
CA LEU A 191 -4.26 -4.22 8.49
C LEU A 191 -3.79 -3.71 7.13
N ILE A 192 -2.95 -4.46 6.47
CA ILE A 192 -2.33 -4.10 5.19
C ILE A 192 -2.54 -5.22 4.19
N THR A 193 -2.81 -4.87 2.93
CA THR A 193 -2.74 -5.80 1.81
C THR A 193 -1.77 -5.31 0.76
N VAL A 194 -1.08 -6.24 0.12
CA VAL A 194 -0.22 -6.02 -1.06
C VAL A 194 -0.34 -7.18 -2.03
N PRO A 195 -0.08 -7.01 -3.34
CA PRO A 195 0.00 -8.11 -4.27
C PRO A 195 1.08 -9.13 -3.87
N ASN A 196 0.79 -10.41 -4.08
CA ASN A 196 1.69 -11.52 -3.76
C ASN A 196 2.61 -11.84 -4.94
N LEU A 197 3.89 -11.54 -4.80
CA LEU A 197 4.88 -11.83 -5.84
C LEU A 197 4.93 -13.31 -6.21
N GLU A 198 4.81 -14.22 -5.25
CA GLU A 198 4.87 -15.66 -5.53
C GLU A 198 3.70 -16.11 -6.41
N TYR A 199 2.50 -15.56 -6.18
CA TYR A 199 1.35 -15.78 -7.05
C TYR A 199 1.60 -15.26 -8.47
N LEU A 200 2.12 -14.04 -8.60
CA LEU A 200 2.43 -13.44 -9.91
C LEU A 200 3.40 -14.30 -10.71
N LEU A 201 4.43 -14.83 -10.07
CA LEU A 201 5.42 -15.71 -10.70
C LEU A 201 4.81 -17.06 -11.09
N ASN A 202 4.06 -17.69 -10.18
CA ASN A 202 3.46 -19.00 -10.39
C ASN A 202 2.40 -18.99 -11.50
N THR A 203 1.61 -17.93 -11.58
CA THR A 203 0.56 -17.76 -12.59
C THR A 203 1.05 -17.07 -13.87
N LYS A 204 2.33 -16.65 -13.89
CA LYS A 204 2.94 -15.91 -15.00
C LYS A 204 2.19 -14.62 -15.33
N CYS A 205 1.70 -13.92 -14.32
CA CYS A 205 0.99 -12.64 -14.42
C CYS A 205 1.97 -11.48 -14.69
N PHE A 206 2.64 -11.49 -15.85
CA PHE A 206 3.66 -10.47 -16.19
C PHE A 206 3.08 -9.05 -16.31
N TYR A 207 1.79 -8.90 -16.58
CA TYR A 207 1.09 -7.62 -16.69
C TYR A 207 0.96 -6.87 -15.35
N GLU A 208 1.24 -7.51 -14.24
CA GLU A 208 1.33 -6.86 -12.91
C GLU A 208 2.71 -6.23 -12.66
N PHE A 209 3.69 -6.50 -13.53
CA PHE A 209 4.96 -5.81 -13.53
C PHE A 209 4.83 -4.52 -14.35
N VAL A 210 4.37 -3.46 -13.70
CA VAL A 210 4.09 -2.15 -14.27
C VAL A 210 4.94 -1.07 -13.63
N ALA A 211 5.16 0.05 -14.33
CA ALA A 211 6.09 1.10 -13.90
C ALA A 211 5.71 1.77 -12.57
N ASP A 212 4.48 1.68 -12.13
CA ASP A 212 4.00 2.24 -10.85
C ASP A 212 4.01 1.23 -9.69
N HIS A 213 4.26 -0.06 -9.92
CA HIS A 213 4.55 -1.03 -8.87
C HIS A 213 6.06 -1.08 -8.60
N LEU A 214 6.51 -0.26 -7.67
CA LEU A 214 7.94 -0.09 -7.38
C LEU A 214 8.52 -1.20 -6.50
N SER A 215 7.68 -1.91 -5.75
CA SER A 215 8.07 -2.98 -4.81
C SER A 215 7.14 -4.18 -4.94
N TYR A 216 7.73 -5.39 -4.92
CA TYR A 216 7.00 -6.65 -4.99
C TYR A 216 7.28 -7.45 -3.72
N PHE A 217 6.22 -7.79 -3.01
CA PHE A 217 6.32 -8.43 -1.71
C PHE A 217 6.04 -9.93 -1.77
N THR A 218 6.80 -10.69 -1.00
CA THR A 218 6.46 -12.03 -0.52
C THR A 218 6.00 -11.94 0.92
N ILE A 219 5.44 -13.00 1.49
CA ILE A 219 5.11 -13.08 2.92
C ILE A 219 6.31 -12.69 3.78
N GLU A 220 7.50 -13.23 3.47
CA GLU A 220 8.72 -12.97 4.25
C GLU A 220 9.18 -11.53 4.16
N THR A 221 9.21 -10.95 2.97
CA THR A 221 9.67 -9.57 2.79
C THR A 221 8.69 -8.57 3.40
N LEU A 222 7.38 -8.84 3.38
CA LEU A 222 6.36 -8.01 4.02
C LEU A 222 6.47 -8.09 5.55
N LYS A 223 6.62 -9.30 6.12
CA LYS A 223 6.89 -9.48 7.57
C LYS A 223 8.15 -8.71 7.99
N ASN A 224 9.23 -8.82 7.23
CA ASN A 224 10.48 -8.12 7.51
C ASN A 224 10.31 -6.61 7.44
N ALA A 225 9.51 -6.09 6.49
CA ALA A 225 9.24 -4.67 6.36
C ALA A 225 8.63 -4.07 7.63
N PHE A 226 7.66 -4.74 8.24
CA PHE A 226 7.03 -4.27 9.46
C PHE A 226 7.84 -4.60 10.71
N SER A 227 8.42 -5.81 10.80
CA SER A 227 9.19 -6.23 11.96
C SER A 227 10.42 -5.37 12.20
N SER A 228 11.12 -4.95 11.16
CA SER A 228 12.28 -4.05 11.25
C SER A 228 11.90 -2.57 11.49
N ASN A 229 10.61 -2.25 11.55
CA ASN A 229 10.09 -0.92 11.85
C ASN A 229 9.21 -0.90 13.11
N LYS A 230 9.58 -1.69 14.11
CA LYS A 230 8.97 -1.74 15.47
C LYS A 230 7.50 -2.16 15.50
N PHE A 231 7.06 -2.96 14.53
CA PHE A 231 5.79 -3.65 14.61
C PHE A 231 5.99 -5.12 14.97
N ASP A 232 5.07 -5.70 15.73
CA ASP A 232 4.92 -7.14 15.85
C ASP A 232 3.94 -7.61 14.78
N VAL A 233 4.29 -8.67 14.09
CA VAL A 233 3.39 -9.33 13.14
C VAL A 233 2.48 -10.26 13.92
N LEU A 234 1.18 -10.01 13.89
CA LEU A 234 0.17 -10.82 14.56
C LEU A 234 -0.37 -11.92 13.64
N GLU A 235 -0.58 -11.58 12.37
CA GLU A 235 -1.11 -12.47 11.35
C GLU A 235 -0.48 -12.14 10.00
N CYS A 236 -0.30 -13.14 9.16
CA CYS A 236 0.11 -12.94 7.77
C CYS A 236 -0.42 -14.10 6.93
N ASN A 237 -1.39 -13.84 6.07
CA ASN A 237 -2.14 -14.85 5.33
C ASN A 237 -2.27 -14.46 3.86
N LEU A 238 -2.42 -15.45 2.99
CA LEU A 238 -2.83 -15.26 1.61
C LEU A 238 -4.35 -15.10 1.54
N ILE A 239 -4.83 -14.17 0.74
CA ILE A 239 -6.25 -13.89 0.49
C ILE A 239 -6.50 -13.77 -1.01
N ASN A 240 -7.76 -13.64 -1.42
CA ASN A 240 -8.16 -13.45 -2.83
C ASN A 240 -7.56 -14.52 -3.76
N ASN A 241 -7.73 -15.81 -3.42
CA ASN A 241 -7.14 -16.94 -4.13
C ASN A 241 -5.60 -16.82 -4.25
N GLU A 242 -4.94 -16.43 -3.16
CA GLU A 242 -3.49 -16.24 -3.03
C GLU A 242 -2.92 -15.03 -3.79
N ASN A 243 -3.75 -14.26 -4.48
CA ASN A 243 -3.31 -13.09 -5.25
C ASN A 243 -2.77 -11.96 -4.35
N ASP A 244 -3.28 -11.84 -3.13
CA ASP A 244 -2.85 -10.81 -2.19
C ASP A 244 -2.34 -11.42 -0.88
N ILE A 245 -1.39 -10.72 -0.26
CA ILE A 245 -0.95 -10.97 1.11
C ILE A 245 -1.67 -9.99 2.03
N LEU A 246 -2.33 -10.50 3.06
CA LEU A 246 -2.85 -9.72 4.17
C LEU A 246 -1.93 -9.88 5.37
N ILE A 247 -1.50 -8.77 5.95
CA ILE A 247 -0.74 -8.76 7.20
C ILE A 247 -1.45 -7.92 8.26
N ILE A 248 -1.50 -8.42 9.49
CA ILE A 248 -1.96 -7.67 10.65
C ILE A 248 -0.78 -7.46 11.58
N VAL A 249 -0.57 -6.21 11.96
CA VAL A 249 0.57 -5.78 12.76
C VAL A 249 0.15 -4.97 13.97
N LYS A 250 0.98 -4.98 15.01
CA LYS A 250 0.78 -4.19 16.23
C LYS A 250 2.01 -3.34 16.51
N LYS A 251 1.81 -2.04 16.75
CA LYS A 251 2.88 -1.14 17.23
C LYS A 251 3.48 -1.66 18.53
N ASN A 252 4.81 -1.82 18.57
CA ASN A 252 5.54 -2.24 19.75
C ASN A 252 6.68 -1.25 20.05
N PRO A 253 6.47 -0.26 20.95
CA PRO A 253 7.49 0.71 21.31
C PRO A 253 8.73 0.12 21.99
N GLN A 254 8.62 -1.07 22.57
CA GLN A 254 9.72 -1.75 23.28
C GLN A 254 10.56 -2.65 22.36
N LYS A 255 10.12 -2.86 21.12
CA LYS A 255 10.84 -3.73 20.17
C LYS A 255 12.19 -3.11 19.82
N LYS A 256 13.28 -3.82 20.15
CA LYS A 256 14.63 -3.50 19.68
C LYS A 256 14.76 -3.94 18.21
N ILE A 257 15.40 -3.11 17.41
CA ILE A 257 15.68 -3.38 15.99
C ILE A 257 17.13 -3.81 15.88
#